data_95eb924e6f12d937f6fa4588bb78385e
#
_entry.id   95eb924e6f12d937f6fa4588bb78385e
#
_cell.length_a   1.000
_cell.length_b   1.000
_cell.length_c   1.000
_cell.angle_alpha   90.00
_cell.angle_beta   90.00
_cell.angle_gamma   90.00
#
_symmetry.space_group_name_H-M   'P 1'
#
loop_
_entity.id
_entity.type
_entity.pdbx_description
1 polymer ?
#
loop_
_entity_poly.entity_id
_entity_poly.type
_entity_poly.pdbx_seq_one_letter_code
_entity_poly.pdbx_strand_id
1 'polypeptide(L)'
;MQQDSPRRSNRDRTEATRADLIRAARRLFTEKSYAETGTPEIVATAGVTRGALYHHFADKQALFAAVVEQEAATVAAEIDHASAPSSSARDALIAGSDAYLAAMRAPGRTRLLLLDG
;
A
#
# COMPACT_ATOMS: atom_id res chain seq x y z
N MET A 1 -6.40 32.46 -14.97
CA MET A 1 -6.41 32.07 -14.47
C MET A 1 -6.54 31.38 -13.97
N GLN A 2 -6.59 30.89 -13.60
CA GLN A 2 -6.76 30.25 -13.02
C GLN A 2 -6.67 29.72 -12.22
N GLN A 3 -6.80 29.61 -11.96
CA GLN A 3 -6.72 29.08 -11.12
C GLN A 3 -7.04 28.24 -10.47
N ASP A 4 -7.18 27.99 -10.24
CA ASP A 4 -7.73 26.92 -9.82
C ASP A 4 -6.79 25.91 -9.41
N SER A 5 -5.64 25.83 -9.89
CA SER A 5 -4.67 24.90 -9.50
C SER A 5 -4.30 24.98 -8.07
N PRO A 6 -4.19 26.14 -7.46
CA PRO A 6 -3.89 26.13 -6.04
C PRO A 6 -5.07 25.65 -5.25
N ARG A 7 -6.22 25.54 -5.88
CA ARG A 7 -7.36 25.14 -5.15
C ARG A 7 -7.74 23.76 -5.54
N ARG A 8 -7.11 22.79 -4.95
CA ARG A 8 -7.55 21.43 -5.10
C ARG A 8 -8.93 21.29 -4.53
N SER A 9 -9.74 20.42 -5.10
CA SER A 9 -11.03 20.09 -4.53
C SER A 9 -10.82 19.40 -3.18
N ASN A 10 -11.85 19.40 -2.35
CA ASN A 10 -11.81 18.65 -1.11
C ASN A 10 -11.56 17.17 -1.35
N ARG A 11 -12.12 16.68 -2.45
CA ARG A 11 -11.93 15.29 -2.82
C ARG A 11 -10.46 14.97 -3.09
N ASP A 12 -9.77 15.84 -3.82
CA ASP A 12 -8.36 15.65 -4.12
C ASP A 12 -7.51 15.66 -2.86
N ARG A 13 -7.79 16.57 -1.96
CA ARG A 13 -7.08 16.65 -0.69
C ARG A 13 -7.34 15.43 0.17
N THR A 14 -8.58 14.97 0.18
CA THR A 14 -8.96 13.78 0.93
C THR A 14 -8.23 12.56 0.42
N GLU A 15 -8.18 12.40 -0.90
CA GLU A 15 -7.49 11.26 -1.49
C GLU A 15 -5.99 11.32 -1.25
N ALA A 16 -5.41 12.51 -1.29
CA ALA A 16 -3.99 12.67 -1.02
C ALA A 16 -3.67 12.32 0.44
N THR A 17 -4.51 12.76 1.36
CA THR A 17 -4.32 12.45 2.77
C THR A 17 -4.43 10.95 3.02
N ARG A 18 -5.40 10.31 2.38
CA ARG A 18 -5.57 8.87 2.52
C ARG A 18 -4.34 8.12 1.99
N ALA A 19 -3.82 8.55 0.86
CA ALA A 19 -2.63 7.94 0.28
C ALA A 19 -1.41 8.15 1.18
N ASP A 20 -1.27 9.33 1.78
CA ASP A 20 -0.17 9.60 2.69
C ASP A 20 -0.23 8.71 3.93
N LEU A 21 -1.44 8.48 4.45
CA LEU A 21 -1.62 7.61 5.61
C LEU A 21 -1.25 6.16 5.27
N ILE A 22 -1.68 5.68 4.12
CA ILE A 22 -1.36 4.31 3.70
C ILE A 22 0.15 4.15 3.51
N ARG A 23 0.78 5.13 2.89
CA ARG A 23 2.22 5.10 2.65
C ARG A 23 3.01 5.10 3.94
N ALA A 24 2.64 5.96 4.89
CA ALA A 24 3.30 6.03 6.19
C ALA A 24 3.09 4.74 6.98
N ALA A 25 1.86 4.22 6.97
CA ALA A 25 1.54 2.99 7.68
C ALA A 25 2.31 1.81 7.09
N ARG A 26 2.37 1.70 5.76
CA ARG A 26 3.12 0.65 5.13
C ARG A 26 4.57 0.64 5.57
N ARG A 27 5.17 1.82 5.56
CA ARG A 27 6.57 1.97 5.96
C ARG A 27 6.78 1.49 7.40
N LEU A 28 5.95 1.95 8.31
CA LEU A 28 6.11 1.61 9.72
C LEU A 28 5.80 0.14 10.01
N PHE A 29 4.77 -0.39 9.38
CA PHE A 29 4.42 -1.80 9.56
C PHE A 29 5.52 -2.71 9.02
N THR A 30 6.22 -2.30 7.96
CA THR A 30 7.31 -3.12 7.43
C THR A 30 8.58 -2.97 8.24
N GLU A 31 8.81 -1.81 8.85
CA GLU A 31 10.01 -1.58 9.65
C GLU A 31 9.88 -2.15 11.06
N LYS A 32 8.69 -2.06 11.65
CA LYS A 32 8.52 -2.39 13.05
C LYS A 32 7.56 -3.54 13.30
N SER A 33 6.67 -3.81 12.43
CA SER A 33 5.55 -4.76 12.54
C SER A 33 4.26 -4.05 12.91
N TYR A 34 3.15 -4.75 12.68
CA TYR A 34 1.83 -4.22 12.98
C TYR A 34 1.70 -3.95 14.49
N ALA A 35 2.08 -4.92 15.30
CA ALA A 35 1.89 -4.81 16.75
C ALA A 35 2.69 -3.67 17.35
N GLU A 36 3.87 -3.40 16.81
CA GLU A 36 4.78 -2.39 17.37
C GLU A 36 4.49 -0.99 16.88
N THR A 37 3.59 -0.82 15.93
CA THR A 37 3.30 0.47 15.33
C THR A 37 2.03 1.05 15.93
N GLY A 38 2.09 2.29 16.39
CA GLY A 38 0.94 2.99 16.94
C GLY A 38 0.43 4.08 16.01
N THR A 39 -0.86 4.42 16.15
CA THR A 39 -1.45 5.46 15.32
C THR A 39 -0.81 6.84 15.52
N PRO A 40 -0.35 7.22 16.73
CA PRO A 40 0.36 8.50 16.85
C PRO A 40 1.59 8.59 15.97
N GLU A 41 2.32 7.50 15.86
CA GLU A 41 3.51 7.45 15.02
C GLU A 41 3.16 7.54 13.54
N ILE A 42 2.06 6.89 13.16
CA ILE A 42 1.61 6.93 11.78
C ILE A 42 1.24 8.34 11.36
N VAL A 43 0.46 9.05 12.17
CA VAL A 43 0.04 10.41 11.82
C VAL A 43 1.24 11.36 11.77
N ALA A 44 2.19 11.19 12.67
CA ALA A 44 3.40 12.01 12.67
C ALA A 44 4.20 11.78 11.39
N THR A 45 4.36 10.52 10.99
CA THR A 45 5.10 10.17 9.79
C THR A 45 4.39 10.67 8.53
N ALA A 46 3.06 10.57 8.50
CA ALA A 46 2.28 11.03 7.36
C ALA A 46 2.16 12.55 7.29
N GLY A 47 2.45 13.25 8.39
CA GLY A 47 2.31 14.70 8.43
C GLY A 47 0.87 15.14 8.47
N VAL A 48 -0.01 14.37 9.08
CA VAL A 48 -1.43 14.69 9.18
C VAL A 48 -1.87 14.67 10.63
N THR A 49 -3.12 15.06 10.87
CA THR A 49 -3.67 15.08 12.22
C THR A 49 -4.30 13.73 12.56
N ARG A 50 -4.46 13.50 13.86
CA ARG A 50 -5.17 12.35 14.36
C ARG A 50 -6.60 12.30 13.82
N GLY A 51 -7.26 13.47 13.77
CA GLY A 51 -8.61 13.54 13.23
C GLY A 51 -8.67 13.13 11.77
N ALA A 52 -7.66 13.49 10.99
CA ALA A 52 -7.61 13.10 9.59
C ALA A 52 -7.51 11.58 9.47
N LEU A 53 -6.73 10.93 10.32
CA LEU A 53 -6.62 9.47 10.28
C LEU A 53 -8.00 8.84 10.54
N TYR A 54 -8.67 9.26 11.59
CA TYR A 54 -9.95 8.65 11.95
C TYR A 54 -11.09 9.07 11.04
N HIS A 55 -10.89 10.09 10.22
CA HIS A 55 -11.82 10.41 9.15
C HIS A 55 -11.78 9.34 8.05
N HIS A 56 -10.60 8.78 7.79
CA HIS A 56 -10.42 7.81 6.71
C HIS A 56 -10.50 6.35 7.16
N PHE A 57 -10.09 6.07 8.38
CA PHE A 57 -9.99 4.69 8.86
C PHE A 57 -10.54 4.61 10.28
N ALA A 58 -11.39 3.64 10.54
CA ALA A 58 -12.02 3.50 11.84
C ALA A 58 -11.01 3.23 12.95
N ASP A 59 -9.96 2.48 12.63
CA ASP A 59 -8.94 2.10 13.61
C ASP A 59 -7.68 1.65 12.87
N LYS A 60 -6.68 1.24 13.64
CA LYS A 60 -5.41 0.77 13.08
C LYS A 60 -5.60 -0.45 12.20
N GLN A 61 -6.51 -1.33 12.58
CA GLN A 61 -6.77 -2.54 11.81
C GLN A 61 -7.34 -2.22 10.44
N ALA A 62 -8.26 -1.26 10.35
CA ALA A 62 -8.81 -0.83 9.06
C ALA A 62 -7.72 -0.24 8.17
N LEU A 63 -6.83 0.54 8.75
CA LEU A 63 -5.70 1.08 8.00
C LEU A 63 -4.78 -0.03 7.52
N PHE A 64 -4.50 -1.00 8.37
CA PHE A 64 -3.69 -2.14 7.99
C PHE A 64 -4.32 -2.92 6.83
N ALA A 65 -5.63 -3.14 6.89
CA ALA A 65 -6.33 -3.83 5.81
C ALA A 65 -6.16 -3.10 4.48
N ALA A 66 -6.20 -1.77 4.49
CA ALA A 66 -6.00 -0.98 3.28
C ALA A 66 -4.57 -1.12 2.75
N VAL A 67 -3.59 -1.16 3.66
CA VAL A 67 -2.18 -1.35 3.27
C VAL A 67 -2.01 -2.71 2.61
N VAL A 68 -2.56 -3.76 3.21
CA VAL A 68 -2.45 -5.12 2.67
C VAL A 68 -3.13 -5.22 1.31
N GLU A 69 -4.32 -4.63 1.18
CA GLU A 69 -5.05 -4.64 -0.07
C GLU A 69 -4.25 -3.96 -1.18
N GLN A 70 -3.67 -2.82 -0.88
CA GLN A 70 -2.87 -2.10 -1.87
C GLN A 70 -1.62 -2.88 -2.23
N GLU A 71 -0.97 -3.51 -1.25
CA GLU A 71 0.23 -4.29 -1.49
C GLU A 71 -0.09 -5.50 -2.38
N ALA A 72 -1.19 -6.18 -2.12
CA ALA A 72 -1.60 -7.32 -2.91
C ALA A 72 -1.91 -6.91 -4.35
N ALA A 73 -2.55 -5.75 -4.53
CA ALA A 73 -2.83 -5.24 -5.87
C ALA A 73 -1.55 -4.93 -6.63
N THR A 74 -0.55 -4.38 -5.94
CA THR A 74 0.75 -4.08 -6.54
C THR A 74 1.45 -5.37 -6.97
N VAL A 75 1.42 -6.39 -6.12
CA VAL A 75 2.02 -7.69 -6.45
C VAL A 75 1.34 -8.28 -7.68
N ALA A 76 0.01 -8.25 -7.71
CA ALA A 76 -0.75 -8.78 -8.84
C ALA A 76 -0.39 -8.06 -10.14
N ALA A 77 -0.25 -6.73 -10.08
CA ALA A 77 0.11 -5.94 -11.25
C ALA A 77 1.52 -6.28 -11.74
N GLU A 78 2.46 -6.48 -10.81
CA GLU A 78 3.83 -6.85 -11.17
C GLU A 78 3.88 -8.22 -11.83
N ILE A 79 3.10 -9.15 -11.32
CA ILE A 79 3.03 -10.49 -11.91
C ILE A 79 2.43 -10.46 -13.30
N ASP A 80 1.32 -9.72 -13.46
CA ASP A 80 0.68 -9.56 -14.77
C ASP A 80 1.63 -8.95 -15.78
N HIS A 81 2.34 -7.91 -15.38
CA HIS A 81 3.26 -7.22 -16.27
C HIS A 81 4.39 -8.15 -16.72
N ALA A 82 4.93 -8.91 -15.78
CA ALA A 82 6.05 -9.81 -16.07
C ALA A 82 5.64 -11.05 -16.84
N SER A 83 4.39 -11.49 -16.68
CA SER A 83 3.89 -12.72 -17.30
C SER A 83 3.29 -12.52 -18.68
N ALA A 84 2.99 -11.30 -19.02
CA ALA A 84 2.31 -11.03 -20.29
C ALA A 84 3.28 -11.28 -21.42
N PRO A 85 3.03 -11.39 -22.51
CA PRO A 85 2.76 -12.31 -23.56
C PRO A 85 3.59 -13.57 -23.43
N SER A 86 2.92 -14.65 -23.48
CA SER A 86 3.51 -15.95 -23.32
C SER A 86 3.14 -16.82 -24.50
N SER A 87 4.04 -17.66 -24.95
CA SER A 87 3.81 -18.49 -26.13
C SER A 87 3.07 -19.76 -25.79
N SER A 88 3.00 -20.17 -24.52
CA SER A 88 2.31 -21.40 -24.13
C SER A 88 1.87 -21.29 -22.67
N ALA A 89 0.96 -22.20 -22.29
CA ALA A 89 0.48 -22.28 -20.92
C ALA A 89 1.63 -22.60 -19.96
N ARG A 90 2.56 -23.43 -20.40
CA ARG A 90 3.72 -23.78 -19.57
C ARG A 90 4.61 -22.56 -19.35
N ASP A 91 4.87 -21.81 -20.42
CA ASP A 91 5.69 -20.61 -20.31
C ASP A 91 5.02 -19.58 -19.42
N ALA A 92 3.71 -19.44 -19.53
CA ALA A 92 2.97 -18.53 -18.70
C ALA A 92 3.07 -18.93 -17.23
N LEU A 93 2.98 -20.21 -16.93
CA LEU A 93 3.07 -20.69 -15.55
C LEU A 93 4.45 -20.45 -14.99
N ILE A 94 5.50 -20.72 -15.75
CA ILE A 94 6.87 -20.50 -15.31
C ILE A 94 7.12 -19.01 -15.08
N ALA A 95 6.71 -18.19 -16.05
CA ALA A 95 6.88 -16.72 -15.93
C ALA A 95 6.12 -16.17 -14.74
N GLY A 96 4.90 -16.66 -14.51
CA GLY A 96 4.10 -16.23 -13.36
C GLY A 96 4.75 -16.62 -12.03
N SER A 97 5.30 -17.83 -11.95
CA SER A 97 5.97 -18.29 -10.74
C SER A 97 7.23 -17.46 -10.45
N ASP A 98 8.03 -17.21 -11.48
CA ASP A 98 9.23 -16.39 -11.33
C ASP A 98 8.87 -14.97 -10.93
N ALA A 99 7.82 -14.42 -11.53
CA ALA A 99 7.36 -13.08 -11.22
C ALA A 99 6.88 -12.98 -9.78
N TYR A 100 6.17 -14.01 -9.31
CA TYR A 100 5.70 -14.05 -7.93
C TYR A 100 6.89 -14.05 -6.96
N LEU A 101 7.88 -14.90 -7.19
CA LEU A 101 9.05 -14.96 -6.34
C LEU A 101 9.82 -13.66 -6.35
N ALA A 102 9.97 -13.05 -7.52
CA ALA A 102 10.63 -11.76 -7.64
C ALA A 102 9.86 -10.67 -6.89
N ALA A 103 8.53 -10.66 -7.04
CA ALA A 103 7.70 -9.66 -6.39
C ALA A 103 7.79 -9.78 -4.86
N MET A 104 7.86 -11.00 -4.34
CA MET A 104 7.92 -11.21 -2.89
C MET A 104 9.27 -10.86 -2.28
N ARG A 105 10.27 -10.54 -3.10
CA ARG A 105 11.55 -10.06 -2.59
C ARG A 105 11.53 -8.60 -2.19
N ALA A 106 10.50 -7.85 -2.56
CA ALA A 106 10.42 -6.44 -2.18
C ALA A 106 10.42 -6.33 -0.66
N PRO A 107 11.18 -5.37 -0.11
CA PRO A 107 11.31 -5.26 1.34
C PRO A 107 9.98 -5.13 2.05
N GLY A 108 9.81 -5.91 3.10
CA GLY A 108 8.63 -5.84 3.95
C GLY A 108 7.41 -6.59 3.45
N ARG A 109 7.42 -7.09 2.21
CA ARG A 109 6.24 -7.77 1.66
C ARG A 109 5.89 -9.05 2.39
N THR A 110 6.90 -9.84 2.73
CA THR A 110 6.66 -11.08 3.46
C THR A 110 5.97 -10.79 4.78
N ARG A 111 6.46 -9.78 5.50
CA ARG A 111 5.85 -9.40 6.77
C ARG A 111 4.40 -8.95 6.58
N LEU A 112 4.16 -8.08 5.61
CA LEU A 112 2.82 -7.56 5.39
C LEU A 112 1.82 -8.63 4.97
N LEU A 113 2.22 -9.46 4.02
CA LEU A 113 1.27 -10.36 3.38
C LEU A 113 1.19 -11.73 4.04
N LEU A 114 2.30 -12.22 4.63
CA LEU A 114 2.36 -13.56 5.15
C LEU A 114 2.44 -13.64 6.66
N LEU A 115 3.01 -12.65 7.32
CA LEU A 115 3.18 -12.72 8.77
C LEU A 115 2.13 -11.90 9.53
N ASP A 116 1.92 -10.67 9.12
CA ASP A 116 0.96 -9.78 9.79
C ASP A 116 -0.39 -9.74 9.10
N GLY A 117 -0.42 -10.10 7.83
CA GLY A 117 -1.63 -10.06 7.04
C GLY A 117 -2.68 -11.12 7.33
#